data_c877395bba542cc15fc50859944f546e
#
_entry.id   c877395bba542cc15fc50859944f546e
#
_cell.length_a   1.000
_cell.length_b   1.000
_cell.length_c   1.000
_cell.angle_alpha   90.00
_cell.angle_beta   90.00
_cell.angle_gamma   90.00
#
_symmetry.space_group_name_H-M   'P 1'
#
loop_
_entity.id
_entity.type
_entity.pdbx_description
1 polymer ?
#
loop_
_entity_poly.entity_id
_entity_poly.type
_entity_poly.pdbx_seq_one_letter_code
_entity_poly.pdbx_strand_id
1 'polypeptide(L)'
;MDEARAREILAATGLPRTRNAELLALGENAVFATAGPDGPVVKIGRNATDHPELLERARREVALASWLAEWEVPAVRAAEPAARSVDGHPVTVWHRLPAAVRPAGPADLVALLRLVHALPTPSAFSLPRRELLGGVERWLRLAGDAIDPADADYLRGRRDGFAEAAATLTPYLPVGPIHGDALPRNVHVGPDGPVLVDLETFSADFREHDLVVMALSLDRYGLPAEAYDTFTAAYGWDVREWPGTPVLRGARETASCAWVAQHAPANPKALDEFRRRVASLREDDPEVRWHPF
;
A
#
# COMPACT_ATOMS: atom_id res chain seq x y z
N MET A 1 -13.74 -6.87 10.42
CA MET A 1 -15.15 -6.47 10.13
C MET A 1 -15.68 -7.45 9.09
N ASP A 2 -16.89 -7.97 9.28
CA ASP A 2 -17.56 -8.78 8.25
C ASP A 2 -18.47 -7.91 7.36
N GLU A 3 -19.01 -8.50 6.28
CA GLU A 3 -19.84 -7.78 5.33
C GLU A 3 -21.15 -7.28 5.94
N ALA A 4 -21.77 -8.05 6.84
CA ALA A 4 -23.04 -7.66 7.47
C ALA A 4 -22.86 -6.38 8.28
N ARG A 5 -21.83 -6.33 9.13
CA ARG A 5 -21.48 -5.14 9.90
C ARG A 5 -21.10 -3.96 9.01
N ALA A 6 -20.35 -4.20 7.95
CA ALA A 6 -19.99 -3.15 7.00
C ALA A 6 -21.24 -2.53 6.31
N ARG A 7 -22.25 -3.35 5.97
CA ARG A 7 -23.52 -2.88 5.40
C ARG A 7 -24.36 -2.09 6.40
N GLU A 8 -24.37 -2.47 7.68
CA GLU A 8 -25.03 -1.69 8.75
C GLU A 8 -24.43 -0.28 8.85
N ILE A 9 -23.09 -0.19 8.90
CA ILE A 9 -22.38 1.08 8.95
C ILE A 9 -22.67 1.91 7.70
N LEU A 10 -22.61 1.27 6.51
CA LEU A 10 -22.95 1.94 5.25
C LEU A 10 -24.37 2.53 5.29
N ALA A 11 -25.34 1.81 5.79
CA ALA A 11 -26.72 2.32 5.93
C ALA A 11 -26.79 3.48 6.93
N ALA A 12 -26.03 3.41 8.03
CA ALA A 12 -25.97 4.47 9.06
C ALA A 12 -25.27 5.75 8.57
N THR A 13 -24.54 5.72 7.42
CA THR A 13 -23.93 6.94 6.84
C THR A 13 -24.96 7.98 6.40
N GLY A 14 -26.21 7.57 6.11
CA GLY A 14 -27.22 8.44 5.51
C GLY A 14 -26.98 8.82 4.05
N LEU A 15 -25.97 8.22 3.42
CA LEU A 15 -25.66 8.47 2.01
C LEU A 15 -26.78 7.91 1.10
N PRO A 16 -27.07 8.57 -0.02
CA PRO A 16 -28.06 8.08 -0.97
C PRO A 16 -27.58 6.80 -1.67
N ARG A 17 -28.53 5.98 -2.12
CA ARG A 17 -28.26 4.79 -2.96
C ARG A 17 -27.40 3.68 -2.30
N THR A 18 -27.34 3.63 -0.98
CA THR A 18 -26.55 2.63 -0.24
C THR A 18 -27.23 1.26 -0.16
N ARG A 19 -28.58 1.21 -0.26
CA ARG A 19 -29.36 -0.05 -0.09
C ARG A 19 -28.91 -1.18 -1.02
N ASN A 20 -28.55 -0.85 -2.26
CA ASN A 20 -28.11 -1.79 -3.30
C ASN A 20 -26.64 -1.56 -3.68
N ALA A 21 -25.83 -1.15 -2.73
CA ALA A 21 -24.41 -0.95 -2.98
C ALA A 21 -23.71 -2.30 -3.21
N GLU A 22 -22.87 -2.33 -4.24
CA GLU A 22 -22.00 -3.45 -4.57
C GLU A 22 -20.79 -3.46 -3.64
N LEU A 23 -20.47 -4.58 -3.03
CA LEU A 23 -19.24 -4.77 -2.29
C LEU A 23 -18.09 -5.00 -3.27
N LEU A 24 -17.17 -4.07 -3.36
CA LEU A 24 -15.99 -4.15 -4.23
C LEU A 24 -14.81 -4.86 -3.57
N ALA A 25 -14.62 -4.65 -2.26
CA ALA A 25 -13.54 -5.27 -1.50
C ALA A 25 -13.92 -5.40 -0.02
N LEU A 26 -13.43 -6.47 0.60
CA LEU A 26 -13.56 -6.71 2.04
C LEU A 26 -12.23 -7.27 2.56
N GLY A 27 -11.55 -6.47 3.38
CA GLY A 27 -10.25 -6.81 3.96
C GLY A 27 -10.00 -5.98 5.22
N GLU A 28 -8.93 -5.22 5.25
CA GLU A 28 -8.72 -4.23 6.32
C GLU A 28 -9.79 -3.15 6.31
N ASN A 29 -10.27 -2.78 5.11
CA ASN A 29 -11.40 -1.88 4.89
C ASN A 29 -12.50 -2.62 4.12
N ALA A 30 -13.75 -2.16 4.24
CA ALA A 30 -14.83 -2.52 3.35
C ALA A 30 -15.05 -1.38 2.33
N VAL A 31 -15.11 -1.73 1.06
CA VAL A 31 -15.27 -0.76 -0.04
C VAL A 31 -16.53 -1.09 -0.82
N PHE A 32 -17.43 -0.13 -0.92
CA PHE A 32 -18.71 -0.27 -1.61
C PHE A 32 -18.84 0.74 -2.75
N ALA A 33 -19.33 0.30 -3.90
CA ALA A 33 -19.85 1.20 -4.92
C ALA A 33 -21.35 1.39 -4.70
N THR A 34 -21.81 2.63 -4.55
CA THR A 34 -23.23 2.92 -4.44
C THR A 34 -23.93 2.74 -5.79
N ALA A 35 -25.26 2.55 -5.78
CA ALA A 35 -26.01 2.19 -6.99
C ALA A 35 -25.96 3.30 -8.06
N GLY A 36 -25.84 2.88 -9.31
CA GLY A 36 -25.79 3.72 -10.51
C GLY A 36 -24.36 3.96 -11.01
N PRO A 37 -24.21 4.33 -12.29
CA PRO A 37 -22.88 4.50 -12.92
C PRO A 37 -22.06 5.62 -12.28
N ASP A 38 -22.70 6.66 -11.80
CA ASP A 38 -22.07 7.82 -11.15
C ASP A 38 -22.15 7.75 -9.62
N GLY A 39 -22.53 6.58 -9.07
CA GLY A 39 -22.61 6.39 -7.63
C GLY A 39 -21.21 6.43 -7.00
N PRO A 40 -20.99 7.22 -5.93
CA PRO A 40 -19.68 7.27 -5.29
C PRO A 40 -19.27 5.92 -4.71
N VAL A 41 -17.97 5.79 -4.48
CA VAL A 41 -17.37 4.69 -3.73
C VAL A 41 -17.24 5.10 -2.26
N VAL A 42 -17.68 4.23 -1.36
CA VAL A 42 -17.62 4.45 0.09
C VAL A 42 -16.62 3.45 0.69
N LYS A 43 -15.60 3.95 1.35
CA LYS A 43 -14.61 3.16 2.07
C LYS A 43 -14.88 3.28 3.56
N ILE A 44 -15.03 2.14 4.23
CA ILE A 44 -15.32 2.02 5.66
C ILE A 44 -14.12 1.35 6.31
N GLY A 45 -13.43 2.06 7.20
CA GLY A 45 -12.28 1.57 7.91
C GLY A 45 -12.66 0.67 9.11
N ARG A 46 -11.63 0.08 9.73
CA ARG A 46 -11.78 -0.64 11.00
C ARG A 46 -12.27 0.31 12.10
N ASN A 47 -12.84 -0.27 13.17
CA ASN A 47 -13.28 0.53 14.32
C ASN A 47 -12.11 1.31 14.92
N ALA A 48 -12.29 2.60 15.08
CA ALA A 48 -11.30 3.57 15.56
C ALA A 48 -11.55 4.01 17.01
N THR A 49 -12.50 3.41 17.73
CA THR A 49 -12.84 3.82 19.10
C THR A 49 -11.63 3.75 20.00
N ASP A 50 -10.88 2.65 19.95
CA ASP A 50 -9.64 2.46 20.71
C ASP A 50 -8.37 2.79 19.89
N HIS A 51 -8.54 3.25 18.66
CA HIS A 51 -7.50 3.49 17.66
C HIS A 51 -7.73 4.81 16.90
N PRO A 52 -7.67 5.97 17.59
CA PRO A 52 -7.99 7.27 16.99
C PRO A 52 -7.10 7.61 15.77
N GLU A 53 -5.91 7.01 15.69
CA GLU A 53 -5.01 7.15 14.55
C GLU A 53 -5.62 6.66 13.22
N LEU A 54 -6.61 5.75 13.25
CA LEU A 54 -7.30 5.28 12.04
C LEU A 54 -8.18 6.37 11.43
N LEU A 55 -8.84 7.17 12.25
CA LEU A 55 -9.63 8.31 11.78
C LEU A 55 -8.72 9.42 11.25
N GLU A 56 -7.61 9.70 11.92
CA GLU A 56 -6.63 10.67 11.46
C GLU A 56 -5.98 10.25 10.14
N ARG A 57 -5.73 8.95 9.95
CA ARG A 57 -5.28 8.41 8.66
C ARG A 57 -6.30 8.67 7.56
N ALA A 58 -7.58 8.38 7.80
CA ALA A 58 -8.63 8.62 6.84
C ALA A 58 -8.79 10.13 6.49
N ARG A 59 -8.67 11.02 7.47
CA ARG A 59 -8.67 12.47 7.25
C ARG A 59 -7.48 12.91 6.39
N ARG A 60 -6.30 12.39 6.68
CA ARG A 60 -5.09 12.67 5.90
C ARG A 60 -5.21 12.18 4.47
N GLU A 61 -5.79 11.00 4.24
CA GLU A 61 -6.01 10.45 2.90
C GLU A 61 -6.90 11.38 2.04
N VAL A 62 -7.97 11.94 2.63
CA VAL A 62 -8.84 12.93 1.97
C VAL A 62 -8.09 14.23 1.68
N ALA A 63 -7.35 14.76 2.65
CA ALA A 63 -6.55 15.97 2.47
C ALA A 63 -5.47 15.78 1.39
N LEU A 64 -4.83 14.61 1.39
CA LEU A 64 -3.83 14.23 0.38
C LEU A 64 -4.45 14.18 -1.02
N ALA A 65 -5.61 13.55 -1.19
CA ALA A 65 -6.30 13.49 -2.49
C ALA A 65 -6.64 14.91 -3.02
N SER A 66 -7.04 15.82 -2.14
CA SER A 66 -7.30 17.23 -2.49
C SER A 66 -6.01 17.94 -2.91
N TRP A 67 -4.92 17.74 -2.15
CA TRP A 67 -3.62 18.32 -2.48
C TRP A 67 -3.05 17.79 -3.80
N LEU A 68 -3.13 16.47 -4.06
CA LEU A 68 -2.73 15.90 -5.36
C LEU A 68 -3.57 16.48 -6.52
N ALA A 69 -4.85 16.82 -6.26
CA ALA A 69 -5.69 17.49 -7.23
C ALA A 69 -5.22 18.90 -7.57
N GLU A 70 -4.80 19.68 -6.57
CA GLU A 70 -4.26 21.04 -6.74
C GLU A 70 -2.97 21.04 -7.58
N TRP A 71 -2.19 19.97 -7.50
CA TRP A 71 -0.96 19.79 -8.27
C TRP A 71 -1.17 18.99 -9.57
N GLU A 72 -2.43 18.78 -9.97
CA GLU A 72 -2.80 18.07 -11.21
C GLU A 72 -2.21 16.65 -11.34
N VAL A 73 -1.85 16.02 -10.18
CA VAL A 73 -1.43 14.62 -10.18
C VAL A 73 -2.65 13.73 -10.37
N PRO A 74 -2.64 12.82 -11.39
CA PRO A 74 -3.73 11.87 -11.57
C PRO A 74 -3.81 10.86 -10.41
N ALA A 75 -4.75 11.09 -9.51
CA ALA A 75 -5.02 10.22 -8.35
C ALA A 75 -6.53 10.16 -8.09
N VAL A 76 -6.97 9.17 -7.30
CA VAL A 76 -8.35 9.11 -6.82
C VAL A 76 -8.76 10.44 -6.19
N ARG A 77 -10.02 10.84 -6.41
CA ARG A 77 -10.57 12.10 -5.91
C ARG A 77 -11.58 11.83 -4.81
N ALA A 78 -11.44 12.54 -3.69
CA ALA A 78 -12.46 12.53 -2.64
C ALA A 78 -13.72 13.21 -3.14
N ALA A 79 -14.87 12.59 -2.96
CA ALA A 79 -16.19 13.17 -3.27
C ALA A 79 -16.74 13.99 -2.12
N GLU A 80 -16.21 13.80 -0.91
CA GLU A 80 -16.50 14.62 0.27
C GLU A 80 -15.21 15.21 0.84
N PRO A 81 -15.27 16.45 1.38
CA PRO A 81 -14.07 17.18 1.81
C PRO A 81 -13.45 16.65 3.10
N ALA A 82 -14.10 15.72 3.80
CA ALA A 82 -13.63 15.20 5.08
C ALA A 82 -14.06 13.76 5.32
N ALA A 83 -13.23 13.02 6.03
CA ALA A 83 -13.61 11.73 6.60
C ALA A 83 -14.61 11.92 7.75
N ARG A 84 -15.59 11.04 7.84
CA ARG A 84 -16.60 10.98 8.91
C ARG A 84 -16.32 9.79 9.83
N SER A 85 -16.81 9.86 11.08
CA SER A 85 -16.90 8.70 11.96
C SER A 85 -18.35 8.25 12.05
N VAL A 86 -18.63 6.99 11.73
CA VAL A 86 -19.97 6.38 11.84
C VAL A 86 -19.82 5.12 12.68
N ASP A 87 -20.50 5.07 13.82
CA ASP A 87 -20.39 3.98 14.82
C ASP A 87 -18.94 3.63 15.17
N GLY A 88 -18.08 4.65 15.30
CA GLY A 88 -16.66 4.47 15.58
C GLY A 88 -15.81 4.05 14.36
N HIS A 89 -16.39 3.93 13.17
CA HIS A 89 -15.67 3.58 11.96
C HIS A 89 -15.37 4.82 11.10
N PRO A 90 -14.12 5.03 10.65
CA PRO A 90 -13.80 6.03 9.65
C PRO A 90 -14.51 5.71 8.34
N VAL A 91 -15.18 6.71 7.75
CA VAL A 91 -15.86 6.61 6.47
C VAL A 91 -15.36 7.72 5.55
N THR A 92 -14.91 7.35 4.36
CA THR A 92 -14.51 8.27 3.30
C THR A 92 -15.31 7.99 2.03
N VAL A 93 -15.57 9.04 1.26
CA VAL A 93 -16.38 8.96 0.03
C VAL A 93 -15.55 9.46 -1.15
N TRP A 94 -15.53 8.66 -2.21
CA TRP A 94 -14.65 8.85 -3.36
C TRP A 94 -15.45 8.92 -4.66
N HIS A 95 -14.96 9.70 -5.61
CA HIS A 95 -15.47 9.61 -6.97
C HIS A 95 -15.18 8.22 -7.55
N ARG A 96 -16.18 7.63 -8.18
CA ARG A 96 -16.03 6.35 -8.84
C ARG A 96 -15.16 6.53 -10.08
N LEU A 97 -14.14 5.69 -10.21
CA LEU A 97 -13.35 5.62 -11.41
C LEU A 97 -14.13 4.87 -12.51
N PRO A 98 -14.01 5.27 -13.78
CA PRO A 98 -14.52 4.47 -14.90
C PRO A 98 -13.94 3.05 -14.88
N ALA A 99 -14.57 2.13 -15.61
CA ALA A 99 -14.01 0.78 -15.72
C ALA A 99 -12.58 0.82 -16.29
N ALA A 100 -11.70 -0.03 -15.75
CA ALA A 100 -10.36 -0.17 -16.28
C ALA A 100 -10.40 -0.66 -17.73
N VAL A 101 -9.62 -0.05 -18.61
CA VAL A 101 -9.52 -0.43 -20.04
C VAL A 101 -8.43 -1.46 -20.26
N ARG A 102 -7.48 -1.58 -19.36
CA ARG A 102 -6.41 -2.59 -19.33
C ARG A 102 -5.74 -2.64 -17.96
N PRO A 103 -4.99 -3.70 -17.64
CA PRO A 103 -4.10 -3.71 -16.49
C PRO A 103 -3.03 -2.62 -16.61
N ALA A 104 -2.62 -2.06 -15.48
CA ALA A 104 -1.48 -1.15 -15.40
C ALA A 104 -0.16 -1.92 -15.49
N GLY A 105 0.83 -1.28 -16.08
CA GLY A 105 2.20 -1.78 -16.16
C GLY A 105 3.21 -0.83 -15.52
N PRO A 106 4.50 -1.22 -15.52
CA PRO A 106 5.59 -0.38 -15.00
C PRO A 106 5.67 1.02 -15.63
N ALA A 107 5.35 1.14 -16.92
CA ALA A 107 5.34 2.42 -17.62
C ALA A 107 4.27 3.39 -17.10
N ASP A 108 3.09 2.87 -16.74
CA ASP A 108 2.03 3.70 -16.15
C ASP A 108 2.42 4.17 -14.75
N LEU A 109 3.01 3.27 -13.97
CA LEU A 109 3.47 3.57 -12.62
C LEU A 109 4.56 4.63 -12.62
N VAL A 110 5.61 4.48 -13.45
CA VAL A 110 6.74 5.41 -13.46
C VAL A 110 6.32 6.82 -13.89
N ALA A 111 5.38 6.94 -14.83
CA ALA A 111 4.86 8.23 -15.25
C ALA A 111 4.21 8.98 -14.05
N LEU A 112 3.43 8.29 -13.23
CA LEU A 112 2.81 8.86 -12.03
C LEU A 112 3.81 9.13 -10.91
N LEU A 113 4.77 8.23 -10.68
CA LEU A 113 5.80 8.42 -9.67
C LEU A 113 6.66 9.64 -9.92
N ARG A 114 7.00 9.92 -11.19
CA ARG A 114 7.74 11.14 -11.54
C ARG A 114 6.98 12.40 -11.16
N LEU A 115 5.66 12.42 -11.31
CA LEU A 115 4.83 13.54 -10.88
C LEU A 115 4.84 13.65 -9.34
N VAL A 116 4.63 12.55 -8.63
CA VAL A 116 4.66 12.53 -7.15
C VAL A 116 6.02 12.99 -6.62
N HIS A 117 7.11 12.46 -7.18
CA HIS A 117 8.46 12.77 -6.73
C HIS A 117 8.91 14.20 -7.09
N ALA A 118 8.22 14.88 -8.02
CA ALA A 118 8.46 16.29 -8.32
C ALA A 118 7.73 17.25 -7.37
N LEU A 119 6.78 16.75 -6.56
CA LEU A 119 6.00 17.59 -5.66
C LEU A 119 6.86 18.15 -4.52
N PRO A 120 6.55 19.38 -4.03
CA PRO A 120 7.08 19.87 -2.77
C PRO A 120 6.43 19.12 -1.60
N THR A 121 6.97 19.25 -0.40
CA THR A 121 6.26 18.80 0.81
C THR A 121 5.02 19.67 1.04
N PRO A 122 3.83 19.10 1.34
CA PRO A 122 2.64 19.88 1.60
C PRO A 122 2.82 20.78 2.84
N SER A 123 2.30 22.00 2.79
CA SER A 123 2.35 22.97 3.89
C SER A 123 1.09 22.95 4.77
N ALA A 124 -0.04 22.49 4.23
CA ALA A 124 -1.33 22.50 4.94
C ALA A 124 -1.53 21.31 5.89
N PHE A 125 -0.77 20.24 5.69
CA PHE A 125 -0.78 19.05 6.54
C PHE A 125 0.59 18.37 6.51
N SER A 126 0.87 17.49 7.48
CA SER A 126 2.12 16.74 7.52
C SER A 126 1.96 15.34 6.95
N LEU A 127 2.92 14.93 6.10
CA LEU A 127 3.07 13.54 5.70
C LEU A 127 3.90 12.78 6.76
N PRO A 128 3.50 11.57 7.14
CA PRO A 128 4.31 10.75 8.04
C PRO A 128 5.59 10.28 7.37
N ARG A 129 6.57 9.84 8.16
CA ARG A 129 7.67 9.01 7.67
C ARG A 129 7.16 7.63 7.28
N ARG A 130 7.86 6.98 6.37
CA ARG A 130 7.49 5.62 5.95
C ARG A 130 7.93 4.59 7.00
N GLU A 131 6.96 4.03 7.71
CA GLU A 131 7.19 2.97 8.71
C GLU A 131 7.06 1.58 8.07
N LEU A 132 8.04 1.22 7.24
CA LEU A 132 7.98 -0.04 6.49
C LEU A 132 7.92 -1.27 7.41
N LEU A 133 8.61 -1.25 8.54
CA LEU A 133 8.71 -2.38 9.48
C LEU A 133 7.71 -2.29 10.66
N GLY A 134 6.98 -1.19 10.80
CA GLY A 134 6.10 -0.94 11.94
C GLY A 134 4.97 -1.97 12.14
N GLY A 135 4.53 -2.62 11.05
CA GLY A 135 3.48 -3.65 11.11
C GLY A 135 3.96 -5.05 11.52
N VAL A 136 5.27 -5.33 11.46
CA VAL A 136 5.83 -6.69 11.56
C VAL A 136 5.39 -7.40 12.85
N GLU A 137 5.55 -6.76 14.01
CA GLU A 137 5.21 -7.40 15.28
C GLU A 137 3.70 -7.67 15.39
N ARG A 138 2.86 -6.75 14.92
CA ARG A 138 1.42 -6.95 14.90
C ARG A 138 1.02 -8.14 14.03
N TRP A 139 1.60 -8.26 12.84
CA TRP A 139 1.30 -9.35 11.91
C TRP A 139 1.76 -10.70 12.43
N LEU A 140 2.95 -10.78 13.04
CA LEU A 140 3.43 -12.00 13.67
C LEU A 140 2.56 -12.43 14.86
N ARG A 141 2.08 -11.48 15.67
CA ARG A 141 1.11 -11.79 16.75
C ARG A 141 -0.22 -12.31 16.21
N LEU A 142 -0.71 -11.76 15.10
CA LEU A 142 -1.94 -12.24 14.45
C LEU A 142 -1.77 -13.63 13.85
N ALA A 143 -0.57 -13.99 13.40
CA ALA A 143 -0.25 -15.35 12.95
C ALA A 143 -0.30 -16.36 14.09
N GLY A 144 0.09 -15.96 15.31
CA GLY A 144 0.04 -16.80 16.52
C GLY A 144 0.72 -18.16 16.31
N ASP A 145 0.08 -19.21 16.79
CA ASP A 145 0.57 -20.59 16.73
C ASP A 145 0.49 -21.23 15.32
N ALA A 146 -0.01 -20.50 14.32
CA ALA A 146 -0.08 -21.00 12.95
C ALA A 146 1.29 -21.05 12.25
N ILE A 147 2.27 -20.32 12.77
CA ILE A 147 3.66 -20.30 12.25
C ILE A 147 4.65 -20.81 13.30
N ASP A 148 5.81 -21.28 12.83
CA ASP A 148 6.89 -21.71 13.73
C ASP A 148 7.42 -20.50 14.53
N PRO A 149 7.53 -20.58 15.87
CA PRO A 149 8.13 -19.53 16.69
C PRO A 149 9.53 -19.14 16.27
N ALA A 150 10.35 -20.09 15.78
CA ALA A 150 11.69 -19.82 15.28
C ALA A 150 11.68 -18.96 14.01
N ASP A 151 10.64 -19.06 13.18
CA ASP A 151 10.48 -18.20 12.00
C ASP A 151 10.02 -16.79 12.40
N ALA A 152 9.15 -16.69 13.40
CA ALA A 152 8.75 -15.40 13.96
C ALA A 152 9.96 -14.67 14.56
N ASP A 153 10.79 -15.35 15.35
CA ASP A 153 12.00 -14.78 15.95
C ASP A 153 13.04 -14.38 14.90
N TYR A 154 13.19 -15.18 13.85
CA TYR A 154 14.04 -14.84 12.71
C TYR A 154 13.59 -13.53 12.05
N LEU A 155 12.28 -13.34 11.81
CA LEU A 155 11.75 -12.11 11.22
C LEU A 155 11.86 -10.91 12.18
N ARG A 156 11.75 -11.11 13.49
CA ARG A 156 12.03 -10.07 14.50
C ARG A 156 13.48 -9.61 14.44
N GLY A 157 14.42 -10.57 14.40
CA GLY A 157 15.85 -10.25 14.24
C GLY A 157 16.14 -9.48 12.96
N ARG A 158 15.54 -9.88 11.84
CA ARG A 158 15.68 -9.14 10.57
C ARG A 158 15.07 -7.74 10.65
N ARG A 159 13.88 -7.60 11.26
CA ARG A 159 13.24 -6.29 11.50
C ARG A 159 14.19 -5.35 12.24
N ASP A 160 14.75 -5.81 13.35
CA ASP A 160 15.59 -4.99 14.21
C ASP A 160 16.90 -4.60 13.50
N GLY A 161 17.54 -5.55 12.82
CA GLY A 161 18.76 -5.28 12.05
C GLY A 161 18.53 -4.32 10.88
N PHE A 162 17.43 -4.46 10.14
CA PHE A 162 17.13 -3.52 9.06
C PHE A 162 16.63 -2.16 9.56
N ALA A 163 15.96 -2.08 10.71
CA ALA A 163 15.61 -0.80 11.33
C ALA A 163 16.86 -0.03 11.75
N GLU A 164 17.84 -0.69 12.36
CA GLU A 164 19.13 -0.10 12.72
C GLU A 164 19.90 0.35 11.47
N ALA A 165 20.03 -0.53 10.47
CA ALA A 165 20.72 -0.20 9.22
C ALA A 165 20.04 0.97 8.48
N ALA A 166 18.70 1.01 8.43
CA ALA A 166 17.95 2.08 7.77
C ALA A 166 18.17 3.44 8.43
N ALA A 167 18.40 3.48 9.75
CA ALA A 167 18.66 4.72 10.48
C ALA A 167 19.97 5.41 10.06
N THR A 168 20.90 4.68 9.43
CA THR A 168 22.20 5.19 8.98
C THR A 168 22.24 5.50 7.48
N LEU A 169 21.18 5.22 6.74
CA LEU A 169 21.14 5.44 5.29
C LEU A 169 21.17 6.93 4.95
N THR A 170 21.91 7.22 3.89
CA THR A 170 21.87 8.52 3.22
C THR A 170 21.18 8.35 1.86
N PRO A 171 20.10 9.08 1.57
CA PRO A 171 19.40 8.96 0.30
C PRO A 171 20.27 9.50 -0.84
N TYR A 172 20.12 8.90 -2.02
CA TYR A 172 20.70 9.43 -3.26
C TYR A 172 19.77 10.50 -3.89
N LEU A 173 18.46 10.23 -3.84
CA LEU A 173 17.45 11.17 -4.32
C LEU A 173 17.04 12.14 -3.19
N PRO A 174 16.59 13.36 -3.53
CA PRO A 174 16.05 14.27 -2.52
C PRO A 174 14.87 13.64 -1.76
N VAL A 175 14.87 13.76 -0.44
CA VAL A 175 13.72 13.37 0.39
C VAL A 175 12.49 14.16 -0.02
N GLY A 176 11.33 13.51 -0.08
CA GLY A 176 10.09 14.17 -0.47
C GLY A 176 8.88 13.23 -0.42
N PRO A 177 7.76 13.65 -1.03
CA PRO A 177 6.57 12.81 -1.14
C PRO A 177 6.86 11.50 -1.88
N ILE A 178 6.32 10.41 -1.35
CA ILE A 178 6.37 9.05 -1.91
C ILE A 178 5.01 8.39 -1.79
N HIS A 179 4.68 7.48 -2.69
CA HIS A 179 3.47 6.66 -2.59
C HIS A 179 3.54 5.65 -1.43
N GLY A 180 4.74 5.11 -1.19
CA GLY A 180 5.03 4.17 -0.11
C GLY A 180 4.65 2.70 -0.38
N ASP A 181 3.81 2.43 -1.38
CA ASP A 181 3.52 1.09 -1.93
C ASP A 181 3.37 1.15 -3.46
N ALA A 182 4.42 1.61 -4.14
CA ALA A 182 4.44 1.89 -5.57
C ALA A 182 4.50 0.61 -6.40
N LEU A 183 3.33 0.02 -6.66
CA LEU A 183 3.14 -1.17 -7.47
C LEU A 183 2.14 -0.89 -8.61
N PRO A 184 2.25 -1.56 -9.78
CA PRO A 184 1.28 -1.42 -10.85
C PRO A 184 -0.17 -1.72 -10.43
N ARG A 185 -0.41 -2.60 -9.45
CA ARG A 185 -1.74 -2.86 -8.90
C ARG A 185 -2.39 -1.65 -8.22
N ASN A 186 -1.57 -0.68 -7.79
CA ASN A 186 -2.01 0.59 -7.19
C ASN A 186 -2.13 1.71 -8.24
N VAL A 187 -2.23 1.32 -9.52
CA VAL A 187 -2.55 2.20 -10.65
C VAL A 187 -3.78 1.66 -11.36
N HIS A 188 -4.77 2.51 -11.52
CA HIS A 188 -5.96 2.22 -12.31
C HIS A 188 -5.84 2.88 -13.68
N VAL A 189 -5.99 2.13 -14.77
CA VAL A 189 -5.92 2.68 -16.13
C VAL A 189 -7.32 2.77 -16.71
N GLY A 190 -7.90 3.96 -16.61
CA GLY A 190 -9.19 4.29 -17.21
C GLY A 190 -9.05 4.81 -18.64
N PRO A 191 -10.17 5.22 -19.29
CA PRO A 191 -10.16 5.77 -20.64
C PRO A 191 -9.31 7.05 -20.79
N ASP A 192 -9.18 7.83 -19.71
CA ASP A 192 -8.44 9.08 -19.67
C ASP A 192 -6.97 8.89 -19.25
N GLY A 193 -6.53 7.66 -19.01
CA GLY A 193 -5.17 7.33 -18.64
C GLY A 193 -5.00 6.74 -17.24
N PRO A 194 -3.75 6.62 -16.76
CA PRO A 194 -3.43 6.04 -15.47
C PRO A 194 -3.71 7.01 -14.32
N VAL A 195 -4.25 6.47 -13.22
CA VAL A 195 -4.62 7.17 -11.98
C VAL A 195 -4.07 6.41 -10.79
N LEU A 196 -3.40 7.07 -9.86
CA LEU A 196 -2.98 6.48 -8.58
C LEU A 196 -4.18 6.16 -7.70
N VAL A 197 -4.15 4.97 -7.13
CA VAL A 197 -5.11 4.51 -6.10
C VAL A 197 -4.35 4.09 -4.84
N ASP A 198 -5.07 3.82 -3.75
CA ASP A 198 -4.51 3.37 -2.47
C ASP A 198 -3.47 4.35 -1.88
N LEU A 199 -3.94 5.51 -1.48
CA LEU A 199 -3.13 6.59 -0.93
C LEU A 199 -2.78 6.40 0.57
N GLU A 200 -3.13 5.28 1.19
CA GLU A 200 -2.98 5.06 2.65
C GLU A 200 -1.52 5.09 3.14
N THR A 201 -0.59 4.67 2.28
CA THR A 201 0.83 4.57 2.62
C THR A 201 1.64 5.80 2.21
N PHE A 202 0.98 6.82 1.65
CA PHE A 202 1.64 8.02 1.20
C PHE A 202 2.39 8.71 2.35
N SER A 203 3.64 9.07 2.11
CA SER A 203 4.59 9.49 3.15
C SER A 203 5.54 10.56 2.60
N ALA A 204 6.34 11.17 3.48
CA ALA A 204 7.50 11.97 3.09
C ALA A 204 8.76 11.25 3.57
N ASP A 205 9.50 10.65 2.64
CA ASP A 205 10.69 9.87 2.94
C ASP A 205 11.64 9.77 1.73
N PHE A 206 12.57 8.83 1.77
CA PHE A 206 13.46 8.50 0.66
C PHE A 206 12.63 8.02 -0.54
N ARG A 207 12.80 8.66 -1.69
CA ARG A 207 12.11 8.26 -2.93
C ARG A 207 12.48 6.86 -3.38
N GLU A 208 13.62 6.38 -2.95
CA GLU A 208 14.11 5.01 -3.12
C GLU A 208 13.14 3.96 -2.59
N HIS A 209 12.32 4.27 -1.57
CA HIS A 209 11.25 3.38 -1.11
C HIS A 209 10.29 2.95 -2.21
N ASP A 210 9.92 3.87 -3.11
CA ASP A 210 9.02 3.58 -4.22
C ASP A 210 9.71 2.79 -5.34
N LEU A 211 11.01 3.01 -5.55
CA LEU A 211 11.77 2.38 -6.62
C LEU A 211 12.22 0.95 -6.28
N VAL A 212 12.60 0.71 -5.02
CA VAL A 212 13.01 -0.61 -4.53
C VAL A 212 11.91 -1.66 -4.71
N VAL A 213 10.64 -1.25 -4.71
CA VAL A 213 9.51 -2.16 -4.94
C VAL A 213 9.57 -2.82 -6.31
N MET A 214 9.96 -2.08 -7.34
CA MET A 214 10.10 -2.62 -8.70
C MET A 214 11.33 -3.51 -8.85
N ALA A 215 12.45 -3.16 -8.19
CA ALA A 215 13.61 -4.04 -8.10
C ALA A 215 13.27 -5.37 -7.39
N LEU A 216 12.54 -5.31 -6.28
CA LEU A 216 12.05 -6.50 -5.60
C LEU A 216 11.07 -7.32 -6.47
N SER A 217 10.25 -6.65 -7.29
CA SER A 217 9.33 -7.33 -8.22
C SER A 217 10.08 -8.10 -9.30
N LEU A 218 11.21 -7.58 -9.79
CA LEU A 218 12.11 -8.29 -10.69
C LEU A 218 12.68 -9.55 -10.02
N ASP A 219 13.20 -9.41 -8.80
CA ASP A 219 13.90 -10.49 -8.13
C ASP A 219 12.96 -11.56 -7.55
N ARG A 220 11.82 -11.18 -6.98
CA ARG A 220 10.93 -12.08 -6.23
C ARG A 220 9.62 -12.42 -6.91
N TYR A 221 9.08 -11.52 -7.76
CA TYR A 221 7.72 -11.67 -8.29
C TYR A 221 7.68 -11.88 -9.81
N GLY A 222 8.83 -12.16 -10.42
CA GLY A 222 8.89 -12.53 -11.83
C GLY A 222 8.59 -11.39 -12.80
N LEU A 223 8.79 -10.14 -12.39
CA LEU A 223 8.74 -9.03 -13.33
C LEU A 223 9.79 -9.27 -14.43
N PRO A 224 9.42 -9.21 -15.73
CA PRO A 224 10.39 -9.35 -16.81
C PRO A 224 11.49 -8.28 -16.75
N ALA A 225 12.74 -8.67 -17.04
CA ALA A 225 13.87 -7.73 -17.03
C ALA A 225 13.63 -6.53 -17.95
N GLU A 226 13.11 -6.75 -19.16
CA GLU A 226 12.77 -5.67 -20.10
C GLU A 226 11.75 -4.66 -19.52
N ALA A 227 10.80 -5.15 -18.71
CA ALA A 227 9.83 -4.28 -18.06
C ALA A 227 10.47 -3.44 -16.94
N TYR A 228 11.42 -4.02 -16.22
CA TYR A 228 12.24 -3.30 -15.24
C TYR A 228 13.14 -2.27 -15.91
N ASP A 229 13.85 -2.65 -16.99
CA ASP A 229 14.72 -1.74 -17.75
C ASP A 229 13.92 -0.57 -18.33
N THR A 230 12.71 -0.83 -18.83
CA THR A 230 11.79 0.22 -19.29
C THR A 230 11.42 1.18 -18.15
N PHE A 231 11.14 0.64 -16.97
CA PHE A 231 10.82 1.44 -15.78
C PHE A 231 11.99 2.34 -15.37
N THR A 232 13.21 1.78 -15.26
CA THR A 232 14.39 2.52 -14.81
C THR A 232 14.81 3.58 -15.86
N ALA A 233 14.77 3.24 -17.14
CA ALA A 233 15.04 4.19 -18.22
C ALA A 233 14.04 5.37 -18.22
N ALA A 234 12.75 5.10 -18.02
CA ALA A 234 11.73 6.13 -17.95
C ALA A 234 11.81 6.97 -16.66
N TYR A 235 12.24 6.38 -15.54
CA TYR A 235 12.50 7.12 -14.31
C TYR A 235 13.76 8.00 -14.44
N GLY A 236 14.78 7.50 -15.13
CA GLY A 236 16.06 8.16 -15.37
C GLY A 236 17.18 7.70 -14.43
N TRP A 237 16.93 6.66 -13.62
CA TRP A 237 17.94 6.09 -12.71
C TRP A 237 17.51 4.70 -12.23
N ASP A 238 18.49 3.81 -11.97
CA ASP A 238 18.29 2.48 -11.43
C ASP A 238 18.64 2.46 -9.93
N VAL A 239 17.65 2.20 -9.08
CA VAL A 239 17.84 2.16 -7.63
C VAL A 239 18.84 1.09 -7.19
N ARG A 240 19.10 0.05 -8.00
CA ARG A 240 20.11 -0.99 -7.72
C ARG A 240 21.53 -0.44 -7.66
N GLU A 241 21.79 0.74 -8.23
CA GLU A 241 23.06 1.43 -8.14
C GLU A 241 23.31 2.08 -6.77
N TRP A 242 22.25 2.24 -5.97
CA TRP A 242 22.36 2.85 -4.65
C TRP A 242 22.79 1.84 -3.58
N PRO A 243 23.84 2.14 -2.79
CA PRO A 243 24.33 1.22 -1.74
C PRO A 243 23.30 0.89 -0.65
N GLY A 244 22.27 1.72 -0.46
CA GLY A 244 21.18 1.50 0.49
C GLY A 244 20.09 0.51 0.02
N THR A 245 20.09 0.14 -1.27
CA THR A 245 19.09 -0.76 -1.85
C THR A 245 18.95 -2.08 -1.10
N PRO A 246 20.03 -2.79 -0.71
CA PRO A 246 19.91 -4.05 0.03
C PRO A 246 19.19 -3.88 1.38
N VAL A 247 19.35 -2.74 2.05
CA VAL A 247 18.70 -2.45 3.33
C VAL A 247 17.19 -2.26 3.15
N LEU A 248 16.77 -1.37 2.24
CA LEU A 248 15.34 -1.15 1.99
C LEU A 248 14.66 -2.39 1.40
N ARG A 249 15.34 -3.12 0.53
CA ARG A 249 14.86 -4.39 -0.01
C ARG A 249 14.65 -5.41 1.10
N GLY A 250 15.66 -5.64 1.94
CA GLY A 250 15.58 -6.60 3.04
C GLY A 250 14.51 -6.24 4.08
N ALA A 251 14.34 -4.94 4.37
CA ALA A 251 13.24 -4.45 5.20
C ALA A 251 11.87 -4.77 4.57
N ARG A 252 11.73 -4.55 3.25
CA ARG A 252 10.49 -4.84 2.53
C ARG A 252 10.19 -6.34 2.42
N GLU A 253 11.20 -7.17 2.17
CA GLU A 253 11.08 -8.62 2.21
C GLU A 253 10.59 -9.09 3.59
N THR A 254 11.19 -8.57 4.66
CA THR A 254 10.80 -8.90 6.05
C THR A 254 9.36 -8.50 6.34
N ALA A 255 8.96 -7.28 5.99
CA ALA A 255 7.59 -6.80 6.13
C ALA A 255 6.60 -7.65 5.33
N SER A 256 6.96 -8.02 4.10
CA SER A 256 6.13 -8.84 3.20
C SER A 256 5.92 -10.27 3.74
N CYS A 257 6.94 -10.89 4.32
CA CYS A 257 6.82 -12.20 4.98
C CYS A 257 5.87 -12.11 6.18
N ALA A 258 6.06 -11.14 7.06
CA ALA A 258 5.22 -10.98 8.24
C ALA A 258 3.77 -10.63 7.87
N TRP A 259 3.57 -9.83 6.80
CA TRP A 259 2.22 -9.53 6.30
C TRP A 259 1.49 -10.78 5.79
N VAL A 260 2.16 -11.68 5.09
CA VAL A 260 1.56 -12.96 4.67
C VAL A 260 1.25 -13.84 5.87
N ALA A 261 2.14 -13.88 6.88
CA ALA A 261 1.97 -14.70 8.08
C ALA A 261 0.63 -14.45 8.79
N GLN A 262 0.14 -13.20 8.88
CA GLN A 262 -1.10 -12.88 9.57
C GLN A 262 -2.32 -13.61 9.00
N HIS A 263 -2.25 -14.07 7.75
CA HIS A 263 -3.34 -14.78 7.10
C HIS A 263 -3.25 -16.31 7.28
N ALA A 264 -2.12 -16.82 7.79
CA ALA A 264 -1.89 -18.26 7.98
C ALA A 264 -2.96 -18.97 8.83
N PRO A 265 -3.51 -18.37 9.91
CA PRO A 265 -4.53 -19.06 10.73
C PRO A 265 -5.80 -19.44 9.96
N ALA A 266 -6.16 -18.66 8.95
CA ALA A 266 -7.40 -18.86 8.19
C ALA A 266 -7.17 -19.33 6.76
N ASN A 267 -5.91 -19.39 6.29
CA ASN A 267 -5.59 -19.66 4.89
C ASN A 267 -4.32 -20.52 4.76
N PRO A 268 -4.46 -21.84 4.47
CA PRO A 268 -3.32 -22.72 4.27
C PRO A 268 -2.34 -22.28 3.17
N LYS A 269 -2.84 -21.64 2.10
CA LYS A 269 -1.99 -21.11 1.03
C LYS A 269 -1.10 -19.97 1.52
N ALA A 270 -1.59 -19.17 2.48
CA ALA A 270 -0.78 -18.14 3.13
C ALA A 270 0.36 -18.77 3.95
N LEU A 271 0.07 -19.84 4.66
CA LEU A 271 1.09 -20.58 5.43
C LEU A 271 2.17 -21.18 4.52
N ASP A 272 1.77 -21.77 3.39
CA ASP A 272 2.71 -22.34 2.43
C ASP A 272 3.59 -21.26 1.80
N GLU A 273 3.00 -20.13 1.43
CA GLU A 273 3.75 -19.00 0.88
C GLU A 273 4.66 -18.36 1.94
N PHE A 274 4.20 -18.22 3.17
CA PHE A 274 5.03 -17.76 4.29
C PHE A 274 6.28 -18.63 4.47
N ARG A 275 6.10 -19.96 4.54
CA ARG A 275 7.20 -20.91 4.67
C ARG A 275 8.18 -20.81 3.51
N ARG A 276 7.69 -20.72 2.27
CA ARG A 276 8.51 -20.52 1.07
C ARG A 276 9.38 -19.26 1.18
N ARG A 277 8.78 -18.14 1.58
CA ARG A 277 9.49 -16.86 1.70
C ARG A 277 10.55 -16.92 2.79
N VAL A 278 10.20 -17.41 3.98
CA VAL A 278 11.14 -17.48 5.10
C VAL A 278 12.29 -18.43 4.78
N ALA A 279 12.04 -19.59 4.19
CA ALA A 279 13.10 -20.52 3.76
C ALA A 279 14.07 -19.82 2.78
N SER A 280 13.55 -19.15 1.76
CA SER A 280 14.40 -18.43 0.79
C SER A 280 15.25 -17.31 1.41
N LEU A 281 14.74 -16.66 2.48
CA LEU A 281 15.51 -15.64 3.20
C LEU A 281 16.59 -16.27 4.11
N ARG A 282 16.33 -17.44 4.71
CA ARG A 282 17.31 -18.15 5.54
C ARG A 282 18.46 -18.74 4.73
N GLU A 283 18.15 -19.21 3.52
CA GLU A 283 19.10 -19.81 2.60
C GLU A 283 19.81 -18.77 1.72
N ASP A 284 19.42 -17.48 1.84
CA ASP A 284 19.88 -16.39 1.00
C ASP A 284 19.74 -16.72 -0.50
N ASP A 285 18.62 -17.38 -0.86
CA ASP A 285 18.35 -17.83 -2.22
C ASP A 285 17.52 -16.75 -2.99
N PRO A 286 18.16 -15.99 -3.88
CA PRO A 286 17.48 -14.97 -4.67
C PRO A 286 16.63 -15.54 -5.81
N GLU A 287 16.83 -16.81 -6.19
CA GLU A 287 16.13 -17.44 -7.32
C GLU A 287 14.69 -17.86 -6.96
N VAL A 288 14.41 -18.02 -5.67
CA VAL A 288 13.07 -18.40 -5.22
C VAL A 288 12.07 -17.29 -5.49
N ARG A 289 11.11 -17.59 -6.36
CA ARG A 289 10.00 -16.70 -6.69
C ARG A 289 8.91 -16.76 -5.62
N TRP A 290 8.40 -15.60 -5.25
CA TRP A 290 7.29 -15.42 -4.33
C TRP A 290 6.00 -15.22 -5.11
N HIS A 291 4.90 -15.72 -4.56
CA HIS A 291 3.60 -15.50 -5.16
C HIS A 291 2.94 -14.25 -4.57
N PRO A 292 2.28 -13.43 -5.39
CA PRO A 292 1.40 -12.37 -4.89
C PRO A 292 0.32 -12.95 -3.98
N PHE A 293 0.02 -12.25 -2.90
CA PHE A 293 -0.92 -12.70 -1.88
C PHE A 293 -1.93 -11.60 -1.55
#